data_6691f817a84c6efff73cbca09a4a957d
#
_entry.id   6691f817a84c6efff73cbca09a4a957d
#
_cell.length_a   1.000
_cell.length_b   1.000
_cell.length_c   1.000
_cell.angle_alpha   90.00
_cell.angle_beta   90.00
_cell.angle_gamma   90.00
#
_symmetry.space_group_name_H-M   'P 1'
#
loop_
_entity.id
_entity.type
_entity.pdbx_description
1 polymer ?
#
loop_
_entity_poly.entity_id
_entity_poly.type
_entity_poly.pdbx_seq_one_letter_code
_entity_poly.pdbx_strand_id
1 'polypeptide(L)'
;MTDTAYIVLLDDGSVAYSGDKATSLLATDIPAGAKSGVVSIAATANSVAALKNDGTVLTWGVTTHGEGALPAFSTKPIKIEGGRYHYTVVMEDGNVASWGHNRYKQINVPTELTNDSVDVKNIFTGYYQNYAIDANGKMHTWGLKGFLLGTDDLGRDIFARLVNGGKMTMTIGALSVVISTIIGILLGGIAGYFGGFLDMAIMRVAEVVSSMPFIPFAMILSAVLGSRVSVEQRMYIIMVILGLLSWPGLCRQVRAQMFAQREMEYVTAAKTIGVKENKIIFKHIIPNVMSVVLVSITLSFGTSMLTESTLSYLGFGIPAPTPTWGNMLSNANNSVIIQNYWWNWVFVGLIFGLSCVCINLIGDGLRDALDPKSNER
;
A
#
# COMPACT_ATOMS: atom_id res chain seq x y z
N MET A 1 12.30 9.78 28.65
CA MET A 1 12.01 8.38 28.98
C MET A 1 12.70 7.51 27.95
N THR A 2 13.45 6.50 28.39
CA THR A 2 13.95 5.44 27.53
C THR A 2 12.90 4.34 27.37
N ASP A 3 13.15 3.33 26.52
CA ASP A 3 12.22 2.17 26.41
C ASP A 3 12.11 1.35 27.71
N THR A 4 13.04 1.53 28.67
CA THR A 4 13.16 0.68 29.88
C THR A 4 13.23 1.46 31.20
N ALA A 5 13.35 2.80 31.20
CA ALA A 5 13.45 3.60 32.40
C ALA A 5 12.90 5.03 32.23
N TYR A 6 12.36 5.56 33.31
CA TYR A 6 12.04 6.98 33.41
C TYR A 6 13.23 7.73 34.01
N ILE A 7 13.63 8.81 33.36
CA ILE A 7 14.69 9.71 33.83
C ILE A 7 14.02 11.05 34.12
N VAL A 8 14.28 11.60 35.29
CA VAL A 8 13.64 12.80 35.80
C VAL A 8 14.70 13.83 36.19
N LEU A 9 14.52 15.04 35.74
CA LEU A 9 15.26 16.20 36.21
C LEU A 9 14.53 16.78 37.43
N LEU A 10 15.24 16.93 38.54
CA LEU A 10 14.72 17.49 39.78
C LEU A 10 14.97 19.01 39.85
N ASP A 11 14.21 19.71 40.70
CA ASP A 11 14.29 21.17 40.84
C ASP A 11 15.66 21.65 41.34
N ASP A 12 16.44 20.81 42.03
CA ASP A 12 17.80 21.10 42.47
C ASP A 12 18.86 20.94 41.38
N GLY A 13 18.44 20.60 40.16
CA GLY A 13 19.33 20.36 39.02
C GLY A 13 20.05 19.01 39.08
N SER A 14 19.61 18.08 39.88
CA SER A 14 20.05 16.69 39.86
C SER A 14 19.16 15.82 38.99
N VAL A 15 19.70 14.68 38.51
CA VAL A 15 18.96 13.71 37.72
C VAL A 15 18.69 12.46 38.55
N ALA A 16 17.46 12.02 38.55
CA ALA A 16 17.01 10.76 39.18
C ALA A 16 16.43 9.81 38.15
N TYR A 17 16.22 8.56 38.55
CA TYR A 17 15.57 7.55 37.69
C TYR A 17 14.52 6.75 38.43
N SER A 18 13.57 6.22 37.67
CA SER A 18 12.64 5.18 38.10
C SER A 18 12.58 4.08 37.05
N GLY A 19 12.76 2.85 37.46
CA GLY A 19 12.80 1.66 36.59
C GLY A 19 13.69 0.56 37.18
N ASP A 20 13.62 -0.63 36.60
CA ASP A 20 14.47 -1.76 37.02
C ASP A 20 15.89 -1.60 36.44
N LYS A 21 16.87 -1.56 37.33
CA LYS A 21 18.28 -1.43 36.99
C LYS A 21 18.79 -2.56 36.07
N ALA A 22 18.28 -3.78 36.24
CA ALA A 22 18.70 -4.95 35.45
C ALA A 22 18.27 -4.87 33.98
N THR A 23 17.15 -4.21 33.70
CA THR A 23 16.57 -4.10 32.34
C THR A 23 16.75 -2.73 31.71
N SER A 24 17.35 -1.77 32.43
CA SER A 24 17.40 -0.36 32.03
C SER A 24 18.50 -0.02 30.99
N LEU A 25 19.24 -1.01 30.49
CA LEU A 25 20.29 -0.82 29.49
C LEU A 25 21.27 0.30 29.87
N LEU A 26 21.74 0.33 31.12
CA LEU A 26 22.66 1.33 31.68
C LEU A 26 22.07 2.76 31.76
N ALA A 27 20.82 3.00 31.41
CA ALA A 27 20.19 4.33 31.52
C ALA A 27 20.09 4.82 32.97
N THR A 28 20.13 3.93 33.94
CA THR A 28 20.14 4.22 35.40
C THR A 28 21.53 4.49 35.95
N ASP A 29 22.61 4.27 35.19
CA ASP A 29 23.98 4.54 35.61
C ASP A 29 24.33 6.00 35.41
N ILE A 30 23.66 6.88 36.17
CA ILE A 30 23.79 8.33 36.08
C ILE A 30 25.20 8.76 36.41
N PRO A 31 25.93 9.44 35.49
CA PRO A 31 27.28 9.89 35.73
C PRO A 31 27.35 10.94 36.84
N ALA A 32 28.47 11.00 37.56
CA ALA A 32 28.67 11.93 38.65
C ALA A 32 28.45 13.40 38.24
N GLY A 33 28.79 13.76 36.98
CA GLY A 33 28.55 15.10 36.44
C GLY A 33 27.10 15.50 36.28
N ALA A 34 26.17 14.56 36.22
CA ALA A 34 24.72 14.80 36.11
C ALA A 34 24.02 14.86 37.48
N LYS A 35 24.75 14.85 38.58
CA LYS A 35 24.17 14.95 39.93
C LYS A 35 23.91 16.39 40.37
N SER A 36 24.30 17.38 39.58
CA SER A 36 24.04 18.81 39.87
C SER A 36 24.20 19.67 38.61
N GLY A 37 23.52 20.78 38.59
CA GLY A 37 23.65 21.83 37.56
C GLY A 37 23.06 21.43 36.20
N VAL A 38 22.23 20.40 36.12
CA VAL A 38 21.51 20.03 34.92
C VAL A 38 20.31 20.95 34.74
N VAL A 39 20.12 21.46 33.53
CA VAL A 39 19.02 22.37 33.15
C VAL A 39 18.04 21.75 32.17
N SER A 40 18.46 20.74 31.44
CA SER A 40 17.60 19.99 30.50
C SER A 40 18.08 18.57 30.35
N ILE A 41 17.15 17.65 30.14
CA ILE A 41 17.45 16.25 29.85
C ILE A 41 16.71 15.81 28.58
N ALA A 42 17.32 14.92 27.83
CA ALA A 42 16.71 14.25 26.69
C ALA A 42 17.02 12.75 26.74
N ALA A 43 16.13 11.92 26.23
CA ALA A 43 16.32 10.48 26.19
C ALA A 43 16.05 9.94 24.79
N THR A 44 16.85 8.96 24.38
CA THR A 44 16.59 8.08 23.23
C THR A 44 15.98 6.77 23.72
N ALA A 45 15.81 5.79 22.83
CA ALA A 45 15.36 4.45 23.23
C ALA A 45 16.25 3.82 24.33
N ASN A 46 17.57 4.00 24.25
CA ASN A 46 18.55 3.27 25.07
C ASN A 46 19.57 4.15 25.76
N SER A 47 19.56 5.46 25.54
CA SER A 47 20.52 6.40 26.11
C SER A 47 19.86 7.67 26.62
N VAL A 48 20.59 8.41 27.43
CA VAL A 48 20.15 9.66 28.04
C VAL A 48 21.22 10.71 27.78
N ALA A 49 20.77 11.94 27.57
CA ALA A 49 21.64 13.12 27.54
C ALA A 49 21.17 14.14 28.55
N ALA A 50 22.12 14.82 29.21
CA ALA A 50 21.87 15.92 30.12
C ALA A 50 22.66 17.15 29.65
N LEU A 51 21.97 18.27 29.59
CA LEU A 51 22.55 19.59 29.33
C LEU A 51 22.70 20.32 30.65
N LYS A 52 23.90 20.79 30.93
CA LYS A 52 24.23 21.55 32.14
C LYS A 52 24.15 23.05 31.89
N ASN A 53 24.04 23.79 32.97
CA ASN A 53 23.97 25.25 32.94
C ASN A 53 25.23 25.90 32.32
N ASP A 54 26.41 25.26 32.38
CA ASP A 54 27.64 25.71 31.74
C ASP A 54 27.71 25.37 30.23
N GLY A 55 26.73 24.69 29.67
CA GLY A 55 26.68 24.24 28.29
C GLY A 55 27.28 22.85 28.07
N THR A 56 27.80 22.21 29.12
CA THR A 56 28.34 20.86 29.02
C THR A 56 27.20 19.88 28.73
N VAL A 57 27.38 19.02 27.73
CA VAL A 57 26.45 17.91 27.42
C VAL A 57 27.09 16.60 27.88
N LEU A 58 26.34 15.84 28.68
CA LEU A 58 26.72 14.50 29.15
C LEU A 58 25.80 13.46 28.52
N THR A 59 26.34 12.32 28.08
CA THR A 59 25.55 11.21 27.55
C THR A 59 25.94 9.92 28.27
N TRP A 60 24.93 9.06 28.52
CA TRP A 60 25.12 7.73 29.13
C TRP A 60 24.04 6.75 28.67
N GLY A 61 24.15 5.48 29.06
CA GLY A 61 23.31 4.40 28.57
C GLY A 61 23.98 3.64 27.43
N VAL A 62 23.20 2.93 26.64
CA VAL A 62 23.69 2.22 25.44
C VAL A 62 23.75 3.18 24.27
N THR A 63 24.96 3.48 23.80
CA THR A 63 25.23 4.50 22.75
C THR A 63 25.78 3.88 21.46
N THR A 64 25.29 2.68 21.10
CA THR A 64 25.81 1.89 19.97
C THR A 64 25.54 2.50 18.60
N HIS A 65 24.66 3.47 18.50
CA HIS A 65 24.32 4.14 17.24
C HIS A 65 25.00 5.51 17.07
N GLY A 66 25.99 5.81 17.90
CA GLY A 66 26.73 7.06 17.86
C GLY A 66 26.18 8.17 18.79
N GLU A 67 25.24 7.85 19.65
CA GLU A 67 24.64 8.81 20.60
C GLU A 67 25.66 9.38 21.60
N GLY A 68 26.76 8.66 21.84
CA GLY A 68 27.90 9.13 22.67
C GLY A 68 28.93 10.00 21.95
N ALA A 69 28.84 10.11 20.61
CA ALA A 69 29.81 10.87 19.81
C ALA A 69 29.37 12.34 19.67
N LEU A 70 29.58 13.13 20.71
CA LEU A 70 29.21 14.54 20.73
C LEU A 70 29.95 15.33 19.62
N PRO A 71 29.23 16.17 18.84
CA PRO A 71 29.87 17.08 17.88
C PRO A 71 30.55 18.25 18.61
N ALA A 72 31.39 18.98 17.89
CA ALA A 72 31.84 20.28 18.37
C ALA A 72 30.69 21.29 18.27
N PHE A 73 30.42 22.00 19.35
CA PHE A 73 29.43 23.05 19.39
C PHE A 73 30.06 24.40 19.06
N SER A 74 29.39 25.23 18.23
CA SER A 74 29.87 26.58 17.87
C SER A 74 29.78 27.52 19.05
N THR A 75 28.67 27.43 19.78
CA THR A 75 28.44 28.17 21.01
C THR A 75 27.77 27.27 22.06
N LYS A 76 27.38 27.82 23.18
CA LYS A 76 26.77 27.07 24.27
C LYS A 76 25.42 26.51 23.88
N PRO A 77 25.17 25.19 24.00
CA PRO A 77 23.87 24.62 23.88
C PRO A 77 22.91 25.12 24.94
N ILE A 78 21.68 25.47 24.55
CA ILE A 78 20.63 25.99 25.44
C ILE A 78 19.42 25.07 25.56
N LYS A 79 19.19 24.20 24.58
CA LYS A 79 18.12 23.22 24.62
C LYS A 79 18.58 21.91 23.93
N ILE A 80 18.16 20.79 24.48
CA ILE A 80 18.41 19.45 23.93
C ILE A 80 17.11 18.66 23.81
N GLU A 81 16.97 17.94 22.69
CA GLU A 81 15.88 17.03 22.42
C GLU A 81 16.41 15.67 21.93
N GLY A 82 15.68 14.58 22.20
CA GLY A 82 16.05 13.22 21.82
C GLY A 82 15.04 12.56 20.93
N GLY A 83 15.48 12.03 19.80
CA GLY A 83 14.72 11.12 18.96
C GLY A 83 14.93 9.66 19.37
N ARG A 84 14.66 8.69 18.45
CA ARG A 84 14.80 7.28 18.83
C ARG A 84 16.23 6.85 19.12
N TYR A 85 17.21 7.31 18.32
CA TYR A 85 18.65 7.00 18.45
C TYR A 85 19.51 8.20 18.05
N HIS A 86 19.04 9.42 18.26
CA HIS A 86 19.78 10.63 17.95
C HIS A 86 19.37 11.76 18.88
N TYR A 87 20.23 12.76 18.99
CA TYR A 87 19.99 13.97 19.74
C TYR A 87 20.09 15.19 18.83
N THR A 88 19.42 16.24 19.21
CA THR A 88 19.47 17.55 18.57
C THR A 88 19.53 18.62 19.64
N VAL A 89 20.39 19.62 19.43
CA VAL A 89 20.52 20.81 20.29
C VAL A 89 20.32 22.07 19.49
N VAL A 90 19.81 23.10 20.14
CA VAL A 90 19.93 24.48 19.68
C VAL A 90 20.90 25.22 20.59
N MET A 91 21.71 26.08 19.99
CA MET A 91 22.78 26.84 20.65
C MET A 91 22.37 28.30 20.84
N GLU A 92 23.13 29.05 21.66
CA GLU A 92 22.87 30.47 21.95
C GLU A 92 22.89 31.37 20.71
N ASP A 93 23.67 31.02 19.68
CA ASP A 93 23.72 31.70 18.38
C ASP A 93 22.54 31.34 17.44
N GLY A 94 21.61 30.50 17.90
CA GLY A 94 20.49 30.01 17.10
C GLY A 94 20.84 28.88 16.13
N ASN A 95 22.09 28.42 16.09
CA ASN A 95 22.49 27.27 15.28
C ASN A 95 22.02 25.95 15.89
N VAL A 96 21.92 24.93 15.06
CA VAL A 96 21.47 23.59 15.43
C VAL A 96 22.54 22.56 15.15
N ALA A 97 22.75 21.61 16.06
CA ALA A 97 23.59 20.43 15.84
C ALA A 97 22.81 19.15 16.18
N SER A 98 23.10 18.09 15.45
CA SER A 98 22.50 16.77 15.69
C SER A 98 23.58 15.69 15.62
N TRP A 99 23.43 14.61 16.43
CA TRP A 99 24.36 13.48 16.42
C TRP A 99 23.63 12.18 16.79
N GLY A 100 24.29 11.03 16.54
CA GLY A 100 23.73 9.71 16.74
C GLY A 100 23.49 9.00 15.42
N HIS A 101 22.43 8.19 15.36
CA HIS A 101 22.05 7.41 14.20
C HIS A 101 21.68 8.28 12.99
N ASN A 102 22.14 7.87 11.76
CA ASN A 102 21.94 8.66 10.53
C ASN A 102 21.32 7.90 9.36
N ARG A 103 20.71 6.77 9.59
CA ARG A 103 20.11 5.95 8.50
C ARG A 103 19.07 6.72 7.68
N TYR A 104 18.37 7.64 8.33
CA TYR A 104 17.29 8.44 7.72
C TYR A 104 17.68 9.92 7.57
N LYS A 105 18.98 10.24 7.59
CA LYS A 105 19.50 11.60 7.52
C LYS A 105 19.09 12.50 8.68
N GLN A 106 18.77 11.94 9.85
CA GLN A 106 18.30 12.67 11.01
C GLN A 106 19.36 13.52 11.69
N ILE A 107 20.66 13.30 11.41
CA ILE A 107 21.73 14.20 11.87
C ILE A 107 22.24 15.13 10.75
N ASN A 108 21.65 15.07 9.54
CA ASN A 108 22.01 15.97 8.45
C ASN A 108 21.22 17.27 8.59
N VAL A 109 21.63 18.11 9.52
CA VAL A 109 21.00 19.42 9.73
C VAL A 109 21.13 20.26 8.46
N PRO A 110 20.06 20.95 7.97
CA PRO A 110 20.15 21.86 6.85
C PRO A 110 21.21 22.95 7.07
N THR A 111 22.00 23.27 6.04
CA THR A 111 23.11 24.22 6.13
C THR A 111 22.66 25.60 6.63
N GLU A 112 21.45 26.03 6.28
CA GLU A 112 20.87 27.29 6.74
C GLU A 112 20.69 27.37 8.27
N LEU A 113 20.59 26.22 8.96
CA LEU A 113 20.47 26.14 10.42
C LEU A 113 21.81 25.93 11.14
N THR A 114 22.93 25.98 10.42
CA THR A 114 24.29 25.73 10.98
C THR A 114 25.29 26.86 10.69
N ASN A 115 24.86 27.96 10.06
CA ASN A 115 25.72 29.00 9.54
C ASN A 115 25.22 30.42 9.85
N ASP A 116 24.50 30.60 10.94
CA ASP A 116 23.94 31.87 11.42
C ASP A 116 22.92 32.52 10.44
N SER A 117 22.51 31.80 9.41
CA SER A 117 21.53 32.34 8.44
C SER A 117 20.10 32.34 8.99
N VAL A 118 19.80 31.48 9.96
CA VAL A 118 18.50 31.30 10.57
C VAL A 118 18.63 31.18 12.08
N ASP A 119 17.99 32.09 12.81
CA ASP A 119 17.95 32.07 14.29
C ASP A 119 16.85 31.10 14.77
N VAL A 120 17.24 29.89 15.15
CA VAL A 120 16.32 28.87 15.67
C VAL A 120 15.98 29.16 17.13
N LYS A 121 14.68 29.21 17.44
CA LYS A 121 14.18 29.46 18.81
C LYS A 121 13.70 28.19 19.51
N ASN A 122 13.28 27.18 18.74
CA ASN A 122 12.79 25.95 19.34
C ASN A 122 13.07 24.75 18.45
N ILE A 123 13.27 23.58 19.06
CA ILE A 123 13.47 22.30 18.38
C ILE A 123 12.54 21.25 19.00
N PHE A 124 12.16 20.29 18.17
CA PHE A 124 11.41 19.10 18.55
C PHE A 124 11.95 17.91 17.76
N THR A 125 11.99 16.75 18.38
CA THR A 125 12.41 15.52 17.71
C THR A 125 11.29 14.49 17.73
N GLY A 126 11.07 13.85 16.60
CA GLY A 126 10.32 12.61 16.50
C GLY A 126 11.25 11.40 16.49
N TYR A 127 10.72 10.22 16.18
CA TYR A 127 11.53 9.00 16.14
C TYR A 127 12.78 9.12 15.27
N TYR A 128 12.65 9.62 14.03
CA TYR A 128 13.73 9.74 13.04
C TYR A 128 13.66 11.08 12.30
N GLN A 129 12.94 12.05 12.83
CA GLN A 129 12.68 13.33 12.19
C GLN A 129 12.91 14.45 13.21
N ASN A 130 13.36 15.60 12.72
CA ASN A 130 13.57 16.78 13.52
C ASN A 130 12.79 17.96 12.95
N TYR A 131 12.42 18.87 13.83
CA TYR A 131 11.74 20.11 13.54
C TYR A 131 12.45 21.24 14.26
N ALA A 132 12.66 22.35 13.57
CA ALA A 132 13.13 23.59 14.17
C ALA A 132 12.17 24.72 13.81
N ILE A 133 11.88 25.57 14.77
CA ILE A 133 11.08 26.79 14.55
C ILE A 133 12.03 27.98 14.70
N ASP A 134 12.12 28.79 13.65
CA ASP A 134 12.94 29.99 13.66
C ASP A 134 12.24 31.20 14.33
N ALA A 135 12.96 32.30 14.47
CA ALA A 135 12.45 33.53 15.07
C ALA A 135 11.26 34.14 14.30
N ASN A 136 11.07 33.79 13.03
CA ASN A 136 9.96 34.22 12.18
C ASN A 136 8.75 33.29 12.26
N GLY A 137 8.83 32.21 13.04
CA GLY A 137 7.80 31.18 13.14
C GLY A 137 7.79 30.19 11.98
N LYS A 138 8.78 30.22 11.07
CA LYS A 138 8.90 29.24 9.97
C LYS A 138 9.44 27.94 10.52
N MET A 139 8.84 26.84 10.09
CA MET A 139 9.25 25.48 10.45
C MET A 139 10.22 24.89 9.41
N HIS A 140 11.35 24.40 9.89
CA HIS A 140 12.36 23.66 9.15
C HIS A 140 12.35 22.21 9.59
N THR A 141 12.54 21.28 8.65
CA THR A 141 12.48 19.84 8.95
C THR A 141 13.61 19.08 8.27
N TRP A 142 14.14 18.06 8.95
CA TRP A 142 15.14 17.13 8.37
C TRP A 142 15.04 15.75 9.03
N GLY A 143 15.73 14.78 8.46
CA GLY A 143 15.62 13.38 8.84
C GLY A 143 14.64 12.62 7.96
N LEU A 144 13.91 11.69 8.54
CA LEU A 144 12.88 10.96 7.84
C LEU A 144 11.81 11.94 7.35
N LYS A 145 11.62 12.03 6.02
CA LYS A 145 10.57 12.89 5.47
C LYS A 145 9.20 12.38 5.94
N GLY A 146 8.36 13.30 6.41
CA GLY A 146 6.98 12.98 6.73
C GLY A 146 6.27 12.41 5.53
N PHE A 147 5.56 11.28 5.70
CA PHE A 147 4.76 10.65 4.67
C PHE A 147 3.31 11.10 4.78
N LEU A 148 2.69 11.42 3.65
CA LEU A 148 1.33 11.98 3.56
C LEU A 148 0.30 11.15 4.33
N LEU A 149 0.38 9.81 4.22
CA LEU A 149 -0.50 8.87 4.91
C LEU A 149 0.22 8.07 6.01
N GLY A 150 1.41 8.53 6.44
CA GLY A 150 2.23 7.82 7.41
C GLY A 150 2.99 6.64 6.81
N THR A 151 3.55 5.83 7.71
CA THR A 151 4.29 4.60 7.36
C THR A 151 3.58 3.36 7.88
N ASP A 152 3.88 2.23 7.24
CA ASP A 152 3.51 0.92 7.80
C ASP A 152 4.46 0.52 8.96
N ASP A 153 4.20 -0.65 9.54
CA ASP A 153 4.99 -1.25 10.63
C ASP A 153 6.47 -1.50 10.28
N LEU A 154 6.82 -1.51 9.01
CA LEU A 154 8.19 -1.63 8.50
C LEU A 154 8.81 -0.28 8.09
N GLY A 155 8.13 0.84 8.35
CA GLY A 155 8.59 2.19 7.99
C GLY A 155 8.47 2.54 6.52
N ARG A 156 7.69 1.79 5.73
CA ARG A 156 7.48 2.06 4.30
C ARG A 156 6.33 3.04 4.08
N ASP A 157 6.48 3.95 3.14
CA ASP A 157 5.49 4.96 2.78
C ASP A 157 4.17 4.33 2.31
N ILE A 158 3.08 4.58 3.05
CA ILE A 158 1.74 4.04 2.74
C ILE A 158 1.18 4.66 1.45
N PHE A 159 1.37 5.97 1.21
CA PHE A 159 0.86 6.60 0.00
C PHE A 159 1.51 6.01 -1.27
N ALA A 160 2.83 5.88 -1.27
CA ALA A 160 3.55 5.25 -2.38
C ALA A 160 3.11 3.80 -2.60
N ARG A 161 2.92 3.04 -1.53
CA ARG A 161 2.44 1.66 -1.57
C ARG A 161 0.99 1.56 -2.05
N LEU A 162 0.12 2.49 -1.64
CA LEU A 162 -1.28 2.56 -2.06
C LEU A 162 -1.39 2.78 -3.58
N VAL A 163 -0.62 3.72 -4.13
CA VAL A 163 -0.61 4.01 -5.57
C VAL A 163 -0.03 2.85 -6.37
N ASN A 164 1.12 2.31 -5.95
CA ASN A 164 1.74 1.18 -6.65
C ASN A 164 0.93 -0.12 -6.48
N GLY A 165 0.35 -0.35 -5.31
CA GLY A 165 -0.54 -1.47 -5.04
C GLY A 165 -1.81 -1.40 -5.88
N GLY A 166 -2.38 -0.21 -6.03
CA GLY A 166 -3.53 0.02 -6.91
C GLY A 166 -3.22 -0.29 -8.37
N LYS A 167 -2.08 0.23 -8.87
CA LYS A 167 -1.61 -0.14 -10.23
C LYS A 167 -1.54 -1.66 -10.40
N MET A 168 -0.96 -2.35 -9.42
CA MET A 168 -0.78 -3.80 -9.49
C MET A 168 -2.13 -4.53 -9.49
N THR A 169 -3.00 -4.27 -8.51
CA THR A 169 -4.33 -4.87 -8.40
C THR A 169 -5.19 -4.60 -9.65
N MET A 170 -5.20 -3.35 -10.15
CA MET A 170 -5.94 -3.00 -11.35
C MET A 170 -5.38 -3.68 -12.60
N THR A 171 -4.06 -3.79 -12.75
CA THR A 171 -3.44 -4.46 -13.88
C THR A 171 -3.77 -5.95 -13.90
N ILE A 172 -3.72 -6.62 -12.74
CA ILE A 172 -4.10 -8.04 -12.63
C ILE A 172 -5.58 -8.22 -12.99
N GLY A 173 -6.45 -7.40 -12.42
CA GLY A 173 -7.87 -7.43 -12.73
C GLY A 173 -8.14 -7.23 -14.21
N ALA A 174 -7.57 -6.19 -14.83
CA ALA A 174 -7.76 -5.88 -16.24
C ALA A 174 -7.30 -7.02 -17.18
N LEU A 175 -6.08 -7.53 -16.99
CA LEU A 175 -5.56 -8.61 -17.84
C LEU A 175 -6.32 -9.92 -17.64
N SER A 176 -6.75 -10.23 -16.43
CA SER A 176 -7.60 -11.40 -16.17
C SER A 176 -8.94 -11.29 -16.92
N VAL A 177 -9.54 -10.09 -16.92
CA VAL A 177 -10.78 -9.84 -17.67
C VAL A 177 -10.56 -9.93 -19.18
N VAL A 178 -9.45 -9.41 -19.70
CA VAL A 178 -9.12 -9.54 -21.13
C VAL A 178 -9.03 -11.02 -21.54
N ILE A 179 -8.32 -11.84 -20.75
CA ILE A 179 -8.20 -13.28 -21.01
C ILE A 179 -9.58 -13.96 -20.99
N SER A 180 -10.35 -13.74 -19.93
CA SER A 180 -11.69 -14.34 -19.78
C SER A 180 -12.66 -13.88 -20.88
N THR A 181 -12.54 -12.62 -21.30
CA THR A 181 -13.37 -12.04 -22.37
C THR A 181 -13.07 -12.68 -23.73
N ILE A 182 -11.80 -12.81 -24.08
CA ILE A 182 -11.40 -13.47 -25.34
C ILE A 182 -11.94 -14.89 -25.37
N ILE A 183 -11.74 -15.67 -24.31
CA ILE A 183 -12.22 -17.06 -24.23
C ILE A 183 -13.75 -17.10 -24.25
N GLY A 184 -14.41 -16.24 -23.46
CA GLY A 184 -15.87 -16.19 -23.35
C GLY A 184 -16.56 -15.82 -24.67
N ILE A 185 -16.03 -14.83 -25.39
CA ILE A 185 -16.58 -14.44 -26.71
C ILE A 185 -16.35 -15.54 -27.75
N LEU A 186 -15.14 -16.11 -27.82
CA LEU A 186 -14.85 -17.16 -28.80
C LEU A 186 -15.69 -18.40 -28.57
N LEU A 187 -15.67 -18.94 -27.35
CA LEU A 187 -16.40 -20.18 -27.05
C LEU A 187 -17.92 -19.95 -27.04
N GLY A 188 -18.39 -18.83 -26.47
CA GLY A 188 -19.81 -18.47 -26.47
C GLY A 188 -20.35 -18.18 -27.87
N GLY A 189 -19.53 -17.53 -28.72
CA GLY A 189 -19.84 -17.28 -30.13
C GLY A 189 -20.00 -18.58 -30.91
N ILE A 190 -19.04 -19.51 -30.77
CA ILE A 190 -19.10 -20.83 -31.42
C ILE A 190 -20.30 -21.62 -30.92
N ALA A 191 -20.49 -21.72 -29.62
CA ALA A 191 -21.59 -22.48 -29.03
C ALA A 191 -22.96 -21.93 -29.48
N GLY A 192 -23.12 -20.59 -29.41
CA GLY A 192 -24.40 -19.94 -29.75
C GLY A 192 -24.73 -19.95 -31.25
N TYR A 193 -23.74 -19.82 -32.13
CA TYR A 193 -23.96 -19.78 -33.57
C TYR A 193 -24.21 -21.18 -34.15
N PHE A 194 -23.32 -22.14 -33.88
CA PHE A 194 -23.43 -23.47 -34.45
C PHE A 194 -24.45 -24.37 -33.74
N GLY A 195 -24.55 -24.23 -32.42
CA GLY A 195 -25.48 -25.08 -31.63
C GLY A 195 -25.06 -26.55 -31.59
N GLY A 196 -26.04 -27.44 -31.35
CA GLY A 196 -25.84 -28.88 -31.42
C GLY A 196 -24.75 -29.46 -30.54
N PHE A 197 -23.90 -30.31 -31.09
CA PHE A 197 -22.81 -31.00 -30.37
C PHE A 197 -21.75 -30.04 -29.85
N LEU A 198 -21.38 -29.01 -30.60
CA LEU A 198 -20.39 -28.00 -30.17
C LEU A 198 -20.88 -27.20 -28.96
N ASP A 199 -22.16 -26.82 -28.99
CA ASP A 199 -22.79 -26.15 -27.87
C ASP A 199 -22.77 -27.02 -26.62
N MET A 200 -23.21 -28.26 -26.74
CA MET A 200 -23.25 -29.23 -25.64
C MET A 200 -21.85 -29.46 -25.06
N ALA A 201 -20.84 -29.65 -25.89
CA ALA A 201 -19.47 -29.88 -25.44
C ALA A 201 -18.88 -28.67 -24.70
N ILE A 202 -19.03 -27.46 -25.27
CA ILE A 202 -18.51 -26.22 -24.66
C ILE A 202 -19.23 -25.96 -23.34
N MET A 203 -20.55 -26.11 -23.28
CA MET A 203 -21.32 -25.91 -22.05
C MET A 203 -20.96 -26.94 -20.98
N ARG A 204 -20.66 -28.19 -21.34
CA ARG A 204 -20.18 -29.19 -20.38
C ARG A 204 -18.84 -28.80 -19.77
N VAL A 205 -17.89 -28.30 -20.57
CA VAL A 205 -16.62 -27.77 -20.04
C VAL A 205 -16.87 -26.55 -19.13
N ALA A 206 -17.75 -25.65 -19.54
CA ALA A 206 -18.12 -24.48 -18.73
C ALA A 206 -18.76 -24.87 -17.38
N GLU A 207 -19.60 -25.93 -17.38
CA GLU A 207 -20.19 -26.48 -16.16
C GLU A 207 -19.13 -27.07 -15.23
N VAL A 208 -18.21 -27.86 -15.76
CA VAL A 208 -17.09 -28.45 -14.98
C VAL A 208 -16.26 -27.34 -14.33
N VAL A 209 -15.85 -26.32 -15.08
CA VAL A 209 -15.08 -25.19 -14.53
C VAL A 209 -15.89 -24.44 -13.47
N SER A 210 -17.19 -24.20 -13.71
CA SER A 210 -18.06 -23.49 -12.77
C SER A 210 -18.42 -24.30 -11.52
N SER A 211 -18.32 -25.64 -11.57
CA SER A 211 -18.60 -26.49 -10.40
C SER A 211 -17.48 -26.53 -9.38
N MET A 212 -16.28 -26.09 -9.78
CA MET A 212 -15.14 -26.01 -8.86
C MET A 212 -15.31 -24.79 -7.94
N PRO A 213 -15.09 -24.94 -6.62
CA PRO A 213 -15.10 -23.79 -5.72
C PRO A 213 -13.95 -22.86 -6.12
N PHE A 214 -14.29 -21.68 -6.68
CA PHE A 214 -13.37 -20.81 -7.39
C PHE A 214 -12.15 -20.43 -6.55
N ILE A 215 -12.36 -19.87 -5.34
CA ILE A 215 -11.26 -19.40 -4.46
C ILE A 215 -10.34 -20.54 -4.02
N PRO A 216 -10.83 -21.66 -3.46
CA PRO A 216 -9.99 -22.79 -3.09
C PRO A 216 -9.17 -23.35 -4.27
N PHE A 217 -9.78 -23.44 -5.44
CA PHE A 217 -9.08 -23.95 -6.63
C PHE A 217 -7.99 -22.99 -7.11
N ALA A 218 -8.28 -21.68 -7.16
CA ALA A 218 -7.29 -20.65 -7.47
C ALA A 218 -6.14 -20.63 -6.45
N MET A 219 -6.43 -20.84 -5.16
CA MET A 219 -5.39 -20.95 -4.11
C MET A 219 -4.47 -22.13 -4.34
N ILE A 220 -5.02 -23.32 -4.64
CA ILE A 220 -4.22 -24.52 -4.93
C ILE A 220 -3.32 -24.27 -6.14
N LEU A 221 -3.87 -23.76 -7.25
CA LEU A 221 -3.09 -23.47 -8.45
C LEU A 221 -2.00 -22.42 -8.17
N SER A 222 -2.33 -21.36 -7.44
CA SER A 222 -1.37 -20.32 -7.07
C SER A 222 -0.26 -20.87 -6.17
N ALA A 223 -0.58 -21.75 -5.22
CA ALA A 223 0.41 -22.39 -4.35
C ALA A 223 1.36 -23.32 -5.15
N VAL A 224 0.80 -24.19 -5.98
CA VAL A 224 1.57 -25.18 -6.75
C VAL A 224 2.47 -24.52 -7.79
N LEU A 225 1.93 -23.59 -8.56
CA LEU A 225 2.65 -22.90 -9.62
C LEU A 225 3.56 -21.79 -9.07
N GLY A 226 3.07 -21.06 -8.09
CA GLY A 226 3.78 -19.91 -7.50
C GLY A 226 5.05 -20.28 -6.72
N SER A 227 5.15 -21.53 -6.22
CA SER A 227 6.35 -22.01 -5.51
C SER A 227 7.58 -22.22 -6.41
N ARG A 228 7.37 -22.31 -7.73
CA ARG A 228 8.40 -22.65 -8.73
C ARG A 228 8.87 -21.44 -9.55
N VAL A 229 8.38 -20.25 -9.27
CA VAL A 229 8.58 -19.06 -10.11
C VAL A 229 9.01 -17.85 -9.28
N SER A 230 9.61 -16.85 -9.95
CA SER A 230 9.94 -15.56 -9.34
C SER A 230 8.68 -14.78 -8.95
N VAL A 231 8.83 -13.78 -8.09
CA VAL A 231 7.72 -12.90 -7.66
C VAL A 231 7.05 -12.21 -8.85
N GLU A 232 7.83 -11.77 -9.84
CA GLU A 232 7.30 -11.14 -11.05
C GLU A 232 6.48 -12.12 -11.90
N GLN A 233 6.96 -13.34 -12.07
CA GLN A 233 6.24 -14.38 -12.80
C GLN A 233 4.95 -14.80 -12.10
N ARG A 234 4.90 -14.74 -10.77
CA ARG A 234 3.71 -15.06 -9.99
C ARG A 234 2.55 -14.12 -10.32
N MET A 235 2.82 -12.85 -10.61
CA MET A 235 1.81 -11.90 -11.08
C MET A 235 1.12 -12.42 -12.37
N TYR A 236 1.90 -12.80 -13.36
CA TYR A 236 1.35 -13.33 -14.62
C TYR A 236 0.56 -14.64 -14.43
N ILE A 237 1.04 -15.50 -13.55
CA ILE A 237 0.35 -16.76 -13.22
C ILE A 237 -1.04 -16.46 -12.62
N ILE A 238 -1.14 -15.51 -11.68
CA ILE A 238 -2.40 -15.14 -11.08
C ILE A 238 -3.35 -14.57 -12.14
N MET A 239 -2.88 -13.69 -13.02
CA MET A 239 -3.69 -13.16 -14.13
C MET A 239 -4.26 -14.26 -15.02
N VAL A 240 -3.44 -15.24 -15.38
CA VAL A 240 -3.84 -16.37 -16.22
C VAL A 240 -4.82 -17.28 -15.49
N ILE A 241 -4.57 -17.61 -14.22
CA ILE A 241 -5.48 -18.44 -13.42
C ILE A 241 -6.85 -17.77 -13.32
N LEU A 242 -6.90 -16.49 -12.94
CA LEU A 242 -8.16 -15.76 -12.81
C LEU A 242 -8.89 -15.68 -14.16
N GLY A 243 -8.17 -15.40 -15.25
CA GLY A 243 -8.75 -15.34 -16.58
C GLY A 243 -9.30 -16.69 -17.07
N LEU A 244 -8.54 -17.79 -16.85
CA LEU A 244 -8.93 -19.15 -17.24
C LEU A 244 -10.08 -19.72 -16.41
N LEU A 245 -10.34 -19.20 -15.23
CA LEU A 245 -11.43 -19.68 -14.38
C LEU A 245 -12.72 -18.83 -14.52
N SER A 246 -12.61 -17.59 -15.01
CA SER A 246 -13.72 -16.63 -15.02
C SER A 246 -14.55 -16.59 -16.32
N TRP A 247 -14.09 -17.22 -17.40
CA TRP A 247 -14.73 -17.17 -18.71
C TRP A 247 -16.15 -17.80 -18.81
N PRO A 248 -16.55 -18.81 -17.98
CA PRO A 248 -17.81 -19.52 -18.20
C PRO A 248 -19.06 -18.64 -18.09
N GLY A 249 -19.02 -17.63 -17.20
CA GLY A 249 -20.12 -16.67 -17.03
C GLY A 249 -20.37 -15.87 -18.29
N LEU A 250 -19.32 -15.26 -18.84
CA LEU A 250 -19.39 -14.48 -20.07
C LEU A 250 -19.72 -15.35 -21.29
N CYS A 251 -19.16 -16.56 -21.35
CA CYS A 251 -19.45 -17.52 -22.41
C CYS A 251 -20.97 -17.83 -22.50
N ARG A 252 -21.63 -18.07 -21.37
CA ARG A 252 -23.08 -18.30 -21.33
C ARG A 252 -23.87 -17.09 -21.79
N GLN A 253 -23.46 -15.88 -21.41
CA GLN A 253 -24.10 -14.65 -21.86
C GLN A 253 -23.95 -14.43 -23.36
N VAL A 254 -22.73 -14.56 -23.89
CA VAL A 254 -22.46 -14.44 -25.33
C VAL A 254 -23.26 -15.48 -26.11
N ARG A 255 -23.26 -16.73 -25.64
CA ARG A 255 -24.06 -17.82 -26.24
C ARG A 255 -25.55 -17.44 -26.33
N ALA A 256 -26.15 -16.96 -25.26
CA ALA A 256 -27.53 -16.57 -25.24
C ALA A 256 -27.86 -15.44 -26.25
N GLN A 257 -26.99 -14.43 -26.31
CA GLN A 257 -27.11 -13.34 -27.28
C GLN A 257 -26.94 -13.82 -28.72
N MET A 258 -25.99 -14.73 -28.97
CA MET A 258 -25.78 -15.33 -30.30
C MET A 258 -27.00 -16.13 -30.76
N PHE A 259 -27.63 -16.87 -29.86
CA PHE A 259 -28.90 -17.58 -30.21
C PHE A 259 -30.02 -16.62 -30.62
N ALA A 260 -30.16 -15.50 -29.88
CA ALA A 260 -31.17 -14.50 -30.23
C ALA A 260 -30.85 -13.82 -31.57
N GLN A 261 -29.61 -13.46 -31.81
CA GLN A 261 -29.20 -12.74 -33.02
C GLN A 261 -29.16 -13.57 -34.27
N ARG A 262 -28.84 -14.87 -34.20
CA ARG A 262 -28.78 -15.74 -35.39
C ARG A 262 -30.13 -15.99 -36.07
N GLU A 263 -31.26 -15.81 -35.35
CA GLU A 263 -32.61 -15.97 -35.86
C GLU A 263 -33.18 -14.66 -36.49
N MET A 264 -32.42 -13.56 -36.43
CA MET A 264 -32.85 -12.28 -36.94
C MET A 264 -32.83 -12.24 -38.47
N GLU A 265 -33.73 -11.44 -39.07
CA GLU A 265 -33.95 -11.31 -40.50
C GLU A 265 -32.67 -10.94 -41.27
N TYR A 266 -31.83 -10.05 -40.72
CA TYR A 266 -30.58 -9.60 -41.34
C TYR A 266 -29.56 -10.76 -41.50
N VAL A 267 -29.56 -11.72 -40.56
CA VAL A 267 -28.71 -12.92 -40.63
C VAL A 267 -29.23 -13.88 -41.72
N THR A 268 -30.56 -14.07 -41.76
CA THR A 268 -31.20 -14.89 -42.78
C THR A 268 -30.97 -14.32 -44.17
N ALA A 269 -31.12 -13.00 -44.34
CA ALA A 269 -30.82 -12.32 -45.59
C ALA A 269 -29.35 -12.49 -46.00
N ALA A 270 -28.39 -12.32 -45.07
CA ALA A 270 -26.97 -12.53 -45.33
C ALA A 270 -26.65 -13.98 -45.78
N LYS A 271 -27.30 -14.98 -45.17
CA LYS A 271 -27.15 -16.37 -45.57
C LYS A 271 -27.69 -16.61 -47.00
N THR A 272 -28.83 -16.03 -47.31
CA THR A 272 -29.53 -16.19 -48.61
C THR A 272 -28.65 -15.65 -49.77
N ILE A 273 -27.96 -14.55 -49.56
CA ILE A 273 -27.04 -13.95 -50.54
C ILE A 273 -25.62 -14.58 -50.54
N GLY A 274 -25.45 -15.68 -49.80
CA GLY A 274 -24.22 -16.48 -49.82
C GLY A 274 -23.04 -15.91 -49.05
N VAL A 275 -23.23 -15.04 -48.05
CA VAL A 275 -22.18 -14.54 -47.19
C VAL A 275 -21.64 -15.68 -46.32
N LYS A 276 -20.30 -15.83 -46.28
CA LYS A 276 -19.63 -16.87 -45.48
C LYS A 276 -19.97 -16.73 -43.97
N GLU A 277 -20.19 -17.86 -43.29
CA GLU A 277 -20.59 -17.90 -41.88
C GLU A 277 -19.65 -17.11 -40.96
N ASN A 278 -18.34 -17.24 -41.12
CA ASN A 278 -17.37 -16.44 -40.33
C ASN A 278 -17.58 -14.93 -40.48
N LYS A 279 -17.93 -14.47 -41.70
CA LYS A 279 -18.20 -13.07 -41.96
C LYS A 279 -19.51 -12.62 -41.29
N ILE A 280 -20.52 -13.48 -41.28
CA ILE A 280 -21.81 -13.25 -40.60
C ILE A 280 -21.54 -13.11 -39.08
N ILE A 281 -20.80 -14.03 -38.47
CA ILE A 281 -20.46 -14.03 -37.06
C ILE A 281 -19.72 -12.76 -36.69
N PHE A 282 -18.53 -12.52 -37.28
CA PHE A 282 -17.63 -11.48 -36.83
C PHE A 282 -18.03 -10.06 -37.28
N LYS A 283 -18.68 -9.92 -38.45
CA LYS A 283 -19.01 -8.58 -39.00
C LYS A 283 -20.46 -8.15 -38.73
N HIS A 284 -21.37 -9.08 -38.52
CA HIS A 284 -22.79 -8.77 -38.37
C HIS A 284 -23.33 -9.09 -36.96
N ILE A 285 -23.00 -10.25 -36.38
CA ILE A 285 -23.59 -10.66 -35.10
C ILE A 285 -22.78 -10.13 -33.91
N ILE A 286 -21.47 -10.39 -33.85
CA ILE A 286 -20.63 -9.99 -32.71
C ILE A 286 -20.73 -8.48 -32.41
N PRO A 287 -20.68 -7.54 -33.36
CA PRO A 287 -20.84 -6.12 -33.05
C PRO A 287 -22.15 -5.79 -32.32
N ASN A 288 -23.25 -6.47 -32.66
CA ASN A 288 -24.53 -6.26 -31.99
C ASN A 288 -24.57 -6.88 -30.57
N VAL A 289 -23.80 -7.92 -30.31
CA VAL A 289 -23.66 -8.55 -29.01
C VAL A 289 -22.73 -7.75 -28.10
N MET A 290 -21.80 -6.95 -28.67
CA MET A 290 -20.76 -6.22 -27.91
C MET A 290 -21.33 -5.24 -26.89
N SER A 291 -22.50 -4.65 -27.11
CA SER A 291 -23.14 -3.75 -26.15
C SER A 291 -23.38 -4.43 -24.79
N VAL A 292 -23.92 -5.63 -24.80
CA VAL A 292 -24.15 -6.44 -23.59
C VAL A 292 -22.82 -6.94 -23.00
N VAL A 293 -21.88 -7.32 -23.87
CA VAL A 293 -20.55 -7.81 -23.45
C VAL A 293 -19.75 -6.72 -22.75
N LEU A 294 -19.77 -5.47 -23.22
CA LEU A 294 -19.02 -4.35 -22.61
C LEU A 294 -19.48 -4.09 -21.17
N VAL A 295 -20.79 -4.09 -20.93
CA VAL A 295 -21.32 -3.96 -19.56
C VAL A 295 -20.80 -5.10 -18.65
N SER A 296 -20.88 -6.34 -19.15
CA SER A 296 -20.42 -7.51 -18.40
C SER A 296 -18.91 -7.47 -18.12
N ILE A 297 -18.09 -6.99 -19.06
CA ILE A 297 -16.64 -6.80 -18.89
C ILE A 297 -16.35 -5.82 -17.75
N THR A 298 -17.05 -4.70 -17.72
CA THR A 298 -16.85 -3.66 -16.70
C THR A 298 -17.17 -4.18 -15.30
N LEU A 299 -18.29 -4.89 -15.13
CA LEU A 299 -18.65 -5.52 -13.86
C LEU A 299 -17.67 -6.64 -13.47
N SER A 300 -17.21 -7.42 -14.45
CA SER A 300 -16.21 -8.47 -14.24
C SER A 300 -14.86 -7.91 -13.79
N PHE A 301 -14.51 -6.69 -14.19
CA PHE A 301 -13.28 -6.04 -13.75
C PHE A 301 -13.28 -5.76 -12.24
N GLY A 302 -14.37 -5.19 -11.70
CA GLY A 302 -14.50 -4.99 -10.25
C GLY A 302 -14.44 -6.32 -9.49
N THR A 303 -15.12 -7.34 -9.98
CA THR A 303 -15.09 -8.70 -9.38
C THR A 303 -13.72 -9.33 -9.42
N SER A 304 -12.97 -9.16 -10.51
CA SER A 304 -11.59 -9.69 -10.65
C SER A 304 -10.61 -9.00 -9.69
N MET A 305 -10.74 -7.68 -9.48
CA MET A 305 -9.97 -6.95 -8.47
C MET A 305 -10.25 -7.46 -7.05
N LEU A 306 -11.53 -7.68 -6.71
CA LEU A 306 -11.92 -8.25 -5.41
C LEU A 306 -11.34 -9.65 -5.22
N THR A 307 -11.38 -10.47 -6.25
CA THR A 307 -10.86 -11.85 -6.20
C THR A 307 -9.34 -11.88 -6.04
N GLU A 308 -8.61 -11.05 -6.81
CA GLU A 308 -7.15 -10.89 -6.61
C GLU A 308 -6.83 -10.47 -5.19
N SER A 309 -7.54 -9.46 -4.71
CA SER A 309 -7.32 -8.94 -3.35
C SER A 309 -7.64 -9.97 -2.29
N THR A 310 -8.65 -10.81 -2.48
CA THR A 310 -8.97 -11.92 -1.58
C THR A 310 -7.86 -12.98 -1.57
N LEU A 311 -7.32 -13.36 -2.74
CA LEU A 311 -6.20 -14.30 -2.83
C LEU A 311 -4.94 -13.73 -2.18
N SER A 312 -4.65 -12.46 -2.41
CA SER A 312 -3.51 -11.76 -1.80
C SER A 312 -3.68 -11.62 -0.28
N TYR A 313 -4.88 -11.31 0.20
CA TYR A 313 -5.22 -11.25 1.61
C TYR A 313 -5.02 -12.60 2.31
N LEU A 314 -5.39 -13.69 1.66
CA LEU A 314 -5.21 -15.06 2.16
C LEU A 314 -3.76 -15.59 2.00
N GLY A 315 -2.82 -14.79 1.44
CA GLY A 315 -1.42 -15.15 1.29
C GLY A 315 -1.07 -15.92 0.01
N PHE A 316 -2.04 -16.14 -0.89
CA PHE A 316 -1.87 -16.86 -2.16
C PHE A 316 -1.68 -15.93 -3.36
N GLY A 317 -1.68 -14.63 -3.13
CA GLY A 317 -1.43 -13.60 -4.13
C GLY A 317 0.05 -13.26 -4.32
N ILE A 318 0.32 -12.00 -4.63
CA ILE A 318 1.67 -11.47 -4.78
C ILE A 318 2.28 -11.26 -3.39
N PRO A 319 3.46 -11.86 -3.10
CA PRO A 319 4.12 -11.71 -1.81
C PRO A 319 4.79 -10.32 -1.68
N ALA A 320 5.03 -9.91 -0.42
CA ALA A 320 5.92 -8.79 -0.13
C ALA A 320 7.32 -9.02 -0.76
N PRO A 321 8.04 -7.95 -1.17
CA PRO A 321 7.78 -6.54 -0.87
C PRO A 321 6.84 -5.82 -1.84
N THR A 322 6.46 -6.44 -2.97
CA THR A 322 5.61 -5.83 -4.01
C THR A 322 4.21 -5.54 -3.44
N PRO A 323 3.76 -4.27 -3.42
CA PRO A 323 2.45 -3.97 -2.88
C PRO A 323 1.32 -4.35 -3.84
N THR A 324 0.24 -4.92 -3.30
CA THR A 324 -1.11 -4.97 -3.87
C THR A 324 -2.08 -4.50 -2.80
N TRP A 325 -3.25 -4.02 -3.17
CA TRP A 325 -4.24 -3.64 -2.15
C TRP A 325 -4.62 -4.82 -1.26
N GLY A 326 -4.69 -6.03 -1.83
CA GLY A 326 -4.98 -7.25 -1.08
C GLY A 326 -3.92 -7.58 -0.02
N ASN A 327 -2.62 -7.57 -0.38
CA ASN A 327 -1.56 -7.85 0.60
C ASN A 327 -1.34 -6.70 1.60
N MET A 328 -1.71 -5.46 1.26
CA MET A 328 -1.72 -4.36 2.23
C MET A 328 -2.84 -4.56 3.26
N LEU A 329 -4.02 -5.01 2.81
CA LEU A 329 -5.15 -5.32 3.71
C LEU A 329 -4.89 -6.56 4.59
N SER A 330 -4.04 -7.50 4.17
CA SER A 330 -3.70 -8.68 4.99
C SER A 330 -3.00 -8.31 6.31
N ASN A 331 -2.37 -7.13 6.37
CA ASN A 331 -1.80 -6.60 7.61
C ASN A 331 -2.88 -6.39 8.71
N ALA A 332 -4.15 -6.19 8.32
CA ALA A 332 -5.27 -6.11 9.27
C ALA A 332 -5.61 -7.45 9.96
N ASN A 333 -4.91 -8.55 9.65
CA ASN A 333 -5.02 -9.79 10.43
C ASN A 333 -4.19 -9.74 11.73
N ASN A 334 -3.33 -8.75 11.90
CA ASN A 334 -2.50 -8.59 13.08
C ASN A 334 -3.13 -7.58 14.04
N SER A 335 -3.48 -8.02 15.25
CA SER A 335 -4.11 -7.18 16.28
C SER A 335 -3.26 -5.97 16.69
N VAL A 336 -1.93 -6.10 16.68
CA VAL A 336 -1.01 -4.99 16.97
C VAL A 336 -1.09 -3.92 15.88
N ILE A 337 -1.19 -4.34 14.61
CA ILE A 337 -1.31 -3.43 13.48
C ILE A 337 -2.68 -2.76 13.47
N ILE A 338 -3.75 -3.47 13.77
CA ILE A 338 -5.09 -2.87 13.88
C ILE A 338 -5.11 -1.74 14.92
N GLN A 339 -4.52 -1.98 16.09
CA GLN A 339 -4.57 -1.03 17.21
C GLN A 339 -3.62 0.16 17.03
N ASN A 340 -2.38 -0.10 16.60
CA ASN A 340 -1.32 0.91 16.61
C ASN A 340 -1.04 1.56 15.25
N TYR A 341 -1.50 0.95 14.15
CA TYR A 341 -1.27 1.41 12.77
C TYR A 341 -2.57 1.39 11.96
N TRP A 342 -3.68 1.87 12.55
CA TRP A 342 -5.01 1.84 11.93
C TRP A 342 -5.04 2.46 10.53
N TRP A 343 -4.22 3.47 10.26
CA TRP A 343 -4.10 4.12 8.95
C TRP A 343 -3.56 3.19 7.86
N ASN A 344 -2.85 2.12 8.23
CA ASN A 344 -2.26 1.16 7.29
C ASN A 344 -3.33 0.41 6.48
N TRP A 345 -4.47 0.09 7.08
CA TRP A 345 -5.55 -0.65 6.42
C TRP A 345 -6.76 0.24 6.07
N VAL A 346 -7.06 1.29 6.83
CA VAL A 346 -8.22 2.15 6.60
C VAL A 346 -8.11 2.89 5.27
N PHE A 347 -6.99 3.53 4.96
CA PHE A 347 -6.81 4.22 3.68
C PHE A 347 -6.87 3.26 2.50
N VAL A 348 -6.31 2.07 2.63
CA VAL A 348 -6.37 1.05 1.57
C VAL A 348 -7.80 0.59 1.36
N GLY A 349 -8.54 0.27 2.42
CA GLY A 349 -9.95 -0.14 2.35
C GLY A 349 -10.85 0.93 1.73
N LEU A 350 -10.66 2.21 2.11
CA LEU A 350 -11.41 3.33 1.53
C LEU A 350 -11.16 3.49 0.02
N ILE A 351 -9.90 3.54 -0.41
CA ILE A 351 -9.56 3.72 -1.83
C ILE A 351 -9.99 2.52 -2.65
N PHE A 352 -9.83 1.30 -2.11
CA PHE A 352 -10.28 0.08 -2.77
C PHE A 352 -11.81 0.07 -2.94
N GLY A 353 -12.56 0.37 -1.85
CA GLY A 353 -14.02 0.46 -1.91
C GLY A 353 -14.51 1.53 -2.88
N LEU A 354 -13.94 2.74 -2.86
CA LEU A 354 -14.24 3.80 -3.81
C LEU A 354 -13.95 3.37 -5.26
N SER A 355 -12.84 2.69 -5.50
CA SER A 355 -12.50 2.18 -6.84
C SER A 355 -13.53 1.19 -7.34
N CYS A 356 -13.99 0.26 -6.50
CA CYS A 356 -15.06 -0.68 -6.85
C CYS A 356 -16.39 0.04 -7.17
N VAL A 357 -16.76 1.04 -6.37
CA VAL A 357 -17.96 1.85 -6.63
C VAL A 357 -17.84 2.59 -7.97
N CYS A 358 -16.69 3.25 -8.23
CA CYS A 358 -16.46 3.96 -9.49
C CYS A 358 -16.54 3.03 -10.70
N ILE A 359 -15.97 1.83 -10.62
CA ILE A 359 -16.03 0.84 -11.70
C ILE A 359 -17.48 0.40 -11.96
N ASN A 360 -18.26 0.13 -10.90
CA ASN A 360 -19.66 -0.23 -11.04
C ASN A 360 -20.50 0.90 -11.66
N LEU A 361 -20.29 2.16 -11.23
CA LEU A 361 -20.95 3.33 -11.82
C LEU A 361 -20.59 3.51 -13.30
N ILE A 362 -19.35 3.24 -13.70
CA ILE A 362 -18.94 3.25 -15.11
C ILE A 362 -19.69 2.14 -15.88
N GLY A 363 -19.80 0.95 -15.30
CA GLY A 363 -20.56 -0.17 -15.87
C GLY A 363 -22.04 0.15 -16.08
N ASP A 364 -22.67 0.75 -15.08
CA ASP A 364 -24.07 1.18 -15.13
C ASP A 364 -24.27 2.29 -16.16
N GLY A 365 -23.39 3.31 -16.19
CA GLY A 365 -23.43 4.38 -17.20
C GLY A 365 -23.23 3.87 -18.63
N LEU A 366 -22.35 2.88 -18.84
CA LEU A 366 -22.21 2.21 -20.14
C LEU A 366 -23.47 1.43 -20.53
N ARG A 367 -24.11 0.76 -19.58
CA ARG A 367 -25.38 0.06 -19.80
C ARG A 367 -26.46 1.03 -20.26
N ASP A 368 -26.62 2.15 -19.56
CA ASP A 368 -27.64 3.15 -19.88
C ASP A 368 -27.37 3.81 -21.24
N ALA A 369 -26.11 4.11 -21.56
CA ALA A 369 -25.73 4.69 -22.85
C ALA A 369 -25.90 3.73 -24.05
N LEU A 370 -25.81 2.42 -23.81
CA LEU A 370 -25.93 1.39 -24.85
C LEU A 370 -27.36 0.80 -24.93
N ASP A 371 -28.28 1.18 -24.05
CA ASP A 371 -29.69 0.74 -24.10
C ASP A 371 -30.45 1.56 -25.15
N PRO A 372 -30.93 0.94 -26.25
CA PRO A 372 -31.66 1.66 -27.31
C PRO A 372 -32.95 2.32 -26.81
N LYS A 373 -33.53 1.85 -25.71
CA LYS A 373 -34.76 2.36 -25.12
C LYS A 373 -34.60 3.64 -24.31
N SER A 374 -33.35 4.03 -23.98
CA SER A 374 -33.08 5.25 -23.23
C SER A 374 -33.25 6.54 -24.07
N ASN A 375 -33.20 6.43 -25.38
CA ASN A 375 -33.38 7.56 -26.32
C ASN A 375 -34.82 7.94 -26.63
N GLU A 376 -35.81 7.25 -26.05
CA GLU A 376 -37.25 7.53 -26.24
C GLU A 376 -37.88 8.32 -25.08
N ARG A 377 -37.07 8.92 -24.19
CA ARG A 377 -37.57 9.80 -23.12
C ARG A 377 -37.12 11.24 -23.26
#